data_ffb0c668a9ac9857c74bd97f8a83913f
#
_entry.id   ffb0c668a9ac9857c74bd97f8a83913f
#
_cell.length_a   1.000
_cell.length_b   1.000
_cell.length_c   1.000
_cell.angle_alpha   90.00
_cell.angle_beta   90.00
_cell.angle_gamma   90.00
#
_symmetry.space_group_name_H-M   'P 1'
#
loop_
_entity.id
_entity.type
_entity.pdbx_description
1 polymer ?
#
loop_
_entity_poly.entity_id
_entity_poly.type
_entity_poly.pdbx_seq_one_letter_code
_entity_poly.pdbx_strand_id
1 'polypeptide(L)' 'MFYIYILQSKLDNKLYTGFTGNLKKRLSEHNGGEVISTKNRRPLELIYYEAYKEKSNALKREKFLKTTKGKLQLRKQISI' A
#
# COMPACT_ATOMS: atom_id res chain seq x y z
N MET A 1 -15.02 -6.29 1.40
CA MET A 1 -13.60 -6.70 1.50
C MET A 1 -12.75 -5.58 2.05
N PHE A 2 -11.65 -5.94 2.67
CA PHE A 2 -10.65 -5.01 3.17
C PHE A 2 -9.33 -5.31 2.47
N TYR A 3 -8.56 -4.27 2.17
CA TYR A 3 -7.39 -4.41 1.33
C TYR A 3 -6.16 -3.83 2.00
N ILE A 4 -5.02 -4.53 1.83
CA ILE A 4 -3.73 -3.89 1.99
C ILE A 4 -3.19 -3.68 0.60
N TYR A 5 -2.58 -2.54 0.37
CA TYR A 5 -2.08 -2.21 -0.96
C TYR A 5 -0.69 -1.62 -0.86
N ILE A 6 0.08 -1.85 -1.91
CA ILE A 6 1.44 -1.34 -2.03
C ILE A 6 1.49 -0.43 -3.24
N LEU A 7 1.87 0.81 -3.00
CA LEU A 7 2.09 1.79 -4.06
C LEU A 7 3.59 2.01 -4.25
N GLN A 8 3.99 2.26 -5.48
CA GLN A 8 5.35 2.68 -5.78
C GLN A 8 5.32 4.09 -6.35
N SER A 9 6.11 4.98 -5.77
CA SER A 9 6.26 6.33 -6.28
C SER A 9 7.11 6.29 -7.55
N LYS A 10 6.64 6.92 -8.60
CA LYS A 10 7.41 7.06 -9.83
C LYS A 10 8.46 8.18 -9.72
N LEU A 11 8.39 8.97 -8.67
CA LEU A 11 9.34 10.05 -8.42
C LEU A 11 10.62 9.52 -7.76
N ASP A 12 10.48 8.67 -6.73
CA ASP A 12 11.62 8.19 -5.94
C ASP A 12 11.74 6.66 -5.87
N ASN A 13 10.83 5.92 -6.50
CA ASN A 13 10.75 4.45 -6.52
C ASN A 13 10.52 3.81 -5.14
N LYS A 14 10.25 4.60 -4.12
CA LYS A 14 9.97 4.07 -2.78
C LYS A 14 8.56 3.54 -2.69
N LEU A 15 8.37 2.59 -1.78
CA LEU A 15 7.08 1.93 -1.58
C LEU A 15 6.29 2.59 -0.45
N TYR A 16 4.97 2.51 -0.56
CA TYR A 16 4.04 2.93 0.47
C TYR A 16 3.06 1.80 0.73
N THR A 17 2.85 1.45 1.99
CA THR A 17 1.90 0.41 2.40
C THR A 17 0.69 1.05 3.03
N GLY A 18 -0.50 0.69 2.57
CA GLY A 18 -1.74 1.25 3.10
C GLY A 18 -2.82 0.20 3.30
N PHE A 19 -3.91 0.63 3.95
CA PHE A 19 -5.09 -0.16 4.23
C PHE A 19 -6.31 0.63 3.78
N THR A 20 -7.30 -0.05 3.19
CA THR A 20 -8.55 0.60 2.81
C THR A 20 -9.68 -0.41 2.69
N GLY A 21 -10.90 0.05 2.89
CA GLY A 21 -12.12 -0.72 2.57
C GLY A 21 -12.59 -0.51 1.14
N ASN A 22 -11.99 0.43 0.41
CA ASN A 22 -12.36 0.73 -0.98
C ASN A 22 -11.10 1.09 -1.76
N LEU A 23 -10.52 0.08 -2.41
CA LEU A 23 -9.23 0.22 -3.08
C LEU A 23 -9.26 1.27 -4.20
N LYS A 24 -10.28 1.22 -5.05
CA LYS A 24 -10.40 2.13 -6.20
C LYS A 24 -10.48 3.60 -5.75
N LYS A 25 -11.30 3.86 -4.74
CA LYS A 25 -11.45 5.21 -4.19
C LYS A 25 -10.15 5.71 -3.58
N ARG A 26 -9.48 4.85 -2.81
CA ARG A 26 -8.24 5.23 -2.13
C ARG A 26 -7.11 5.52 -3.10
N LEU A 27 -7.01 4.74 -4.18
CA LEU A 27 -6.02 5.01 -5.24
C LEU A 27 -6.26 6.36 -5.90
N SER A 28 -7.54 6.70 -6.14
CA SER A 28 -7.92 7.98 -6.69
C SER A 28 -7.52 9.13 -5.75
N GLU A 29 -7.72 8.95 -4.44
CA GLU A 29 -7.33 9.93 -3.43
C GLU A 29 -5.81 10.15 -3.40
N HIS A 30 -5.04 9.07 -3.47
CA HIS A 30 -3.57 9.18 -3.52
C HIS A 30 -3.11 9.98 -4.74
N ASN A 31 -3.60 9.64 -5.91
CA ASN A 31 -3.17 10.32 -7.14
C ASN A 31 -3.80 11.71 -7.31
N GLY A 32 -4.87 11.98 -6.58
CA GLY A 32 -5.46 13.31 -6.51
C GLY A 32 -4.75 14.26 -5.54
N GLY A 33 -3.74 13.76 -4.81
CA GLY A 33 -2.99 14.58 -3.86
C GLY A 33 -3.72 14.80 -2.54
N GLU A 34 -4.72 13.97 -2.23
CA GLU A 34 -5.53 14.12 -1.02
C GLU A 34 -4.94 13.41 0.19
N VAL A 35 -3.90 12.58 0.00
CA VAL A 35 -3.24 11.86 1.09
C VAL A 35 -1.93 12.55 1.40
N ILE A 36 -1.84 13.14 2.58
CA ILE A 36 -0.69 13.97 2.99
C ILE A 36 0.63 13.23 2.87
N SER A 37 0.69 11.96 3.30
CA SER A 37 1.93 11.17 3.31
C SER A 37 2.48 10.86 1.91
N THR A 38 1.64 10.91 0.87
CA THR A 38 2.07 10.57 -0.50
C THR A 38 1.92 11.72 -1.49
N LYS A 39 1.36 12.83 -1.06
CA LYS A 39 1.05 13.99 -1.90
C LYS A 39 2.26 14.45 -2.72
N ASN A 40 3.44 14.50 -2.11
CA ASN A 40 4.66 14.98 -2.76
C ASN A 40 5.47 13.85 -3.41
N ARG A 41 4.89 12.65 -3.52
CA ARG A 41 5.53 11.48 -4.09
C ARG A 41 4.81 10.97 -5.33
N ARG A 42 3.87 11.74 -5.84
CA ARG A 42 3.10 11.39 -7.03
C ARG A 42 3.95 11.46 -8.30
N PRO A 43 3.62 10.71 -9.35
CA PRO A 43 2.51 9.76 -9.43
C PRO A 43 2.82 8.45 -8.73
N LEU A 44 1.76 7.80 -8.24
CA LEU A 44 1.84 6.55 -7.49
C LEU A 44 1.20 5.43 -8.30
N GLU A 45 1.89 4.30 -8.38
CA GLU A 45 1.41 3.14 -9.10
C GLU A 45 1.08 2.01 -8.14
N LEU A 46 -0.09 1.41 -8.29
CA LEU A 46 -0.44 0.20 -7.54
C LEU A 46 0.34 -0.97 -8.12
N ILE A 47 1.21 -1.59 -7.31
CA ILE A 47 2.02 -2.70 -7.77
C ILE A 47 1.62 -4.04 -7.14
N TYR A 48 0.85 -4.02 -6.05
CA TYR A 48 0.45 -5.23 -5.36
C TYR A 48 -0.66 -4.91 -4.36
N TYR A 49 -1.60 -5.85 -4.16
CA TYR A 49 -2.56 -5.73 -3.08
C TYR A 49 -3.02 -7.11 -2.63
N GLU A 50 -3.55 -7.16 -1.40
CA GLU A 50 -4.16 -8.34 -0.81
C GLU A 50 -5.56 -7.98 -0.35
N ALA A 51 -6.50 -8.89 -0.51
CA ALA A 51 -7.88 -8.70 -0.09
C ALA A 51 -8.21 -9.64 1.06
N TYR A 52 -8.90 -9.12 2.07
CA TYR A 52 -9.30 -9.87 3.26
C TYR A 52 -10.77 -9.69 3.53
N LYS A 53 -11.43 -10.78 3.93
CA LYS A 53 -12.82 -10.73 4.37
C LYS A 53 -12.92 -10.02 5.71
N GLU A 54 -11.97 -10.28 6.63
CA GLU A 54 -11.99 -9.74 7.98
C GLU A 54 -11.05 -8.53 8.12
N LYS A 55 -11.58 -7.44 8.64
CA LYS A 55 -10.82 -6.21 8.85
C LYS A 55 -9.61 -6.44 9.75
N SER A 56 -9.78 -7.22 10.83
CA SER A 56 -8.70 -7.48 11.78
C SER A 56 -7.50 -8.17 11.12
N ASN A 57 -7.75 -9.08 10.17
CA ASN A 57 -6.68 -9.77 9.47
C ASN A 57 -5.92 -8.83 8.54
N ALA A 58 -6.63 -7.94 7.86
CA ALA A 58 -6.00 -6.93 7.01
C ALA A 58 -5.12 -5.98 7.84
N LEU A 59 -5.62 -5.52 8.99
CA LEU A 59 -4.86 -4.61 9.84
C LEU A 59 -3.61 -5.26 10.43
N LYS A 60 -3.69 -6.56 10.80
CA LYS A 60 -2.52 -7.31 11.26
C LYS A 60 -1.46 -7.39 10.16
N ARG A 61 -1.89 -7.66 8.93
CA ARG A 61 -0.98 -7.77 7.79
C ARG A 61 -0.32 -6.43 7.49
N GLU A 62 -1.08 -5.34 7.50
CA GLU A 62 -0.54 -4.00 7.30
C GLU A 62 0.55 -3.70 8.32
N LYS A 63 0.27 -3.97 9.59
CA LYS A 63 1.22 -3.74 10.67
C LYS A 63 2.50 -4.55 10.47
N PHE A 64 2.36 -5.83 10.10
CA PHE A 64 3.52 -6.69 9.82
C PHE A 64 4.35 -6.15 8.66
N LEU A 65 3.72 -5.74 7.57
CA LEU A 65 4.41 -5.25 6.38
C LEU A 65 5.15 -3.93 6.60
N LYS A 66 4.86 -3.24 7.70
CA LYS A 66 5.57 -2.02 8.08
C LYS A 66 6.77 -2.28 8.96
N THR A 67 7.00 -3.54 9.39
CA THR A 67 8.21 -3.93 10.09
C THR A 67 9.33 -4.20 9.10
N THR A 68 10.58 -4.18 9.59
CA THR A 68 11.75 -4.48 8.74
C THR A 68 11.64 -5.89 8.13
N LYS A 69 11.28 -6.88 8.95
CA LYS A 69 11.11 -8.26 8.49
C LYS A 69 10.01 -8.38 7.44
N GLY A 70 8.88 -7.71 7.67
CA GLY A 70 7.77 -7.72 6.73
C GLY A 70 8.12 -7.07 5.40
N LYS A 71 8.85 -5.96 5.43
CA LYS A 71 9.30 -5.28 4.21
C LYS A 71 10.22 -6.14 3.38
N LEU A 72 11.17 -6.83 4.01
CA LEU A 72 12.08 -7.72 3.30
C LEU A 72 11.34 -8.90 2.67
N GLN A 73 10.40 -9.48 3.42
CA GLN A 73 9.60 -10.60 2.93
C GLN A 73 8.72 -10.17 1.74
N LEU A 74 8.10 -8.99 1.83
CA LEU A 74 7.29 -8.45 0.75
C LEU A 74 8.10 -8.23 -0.51
N ARG A 75 9.29 -7.65 -0.41
CA ARG A 75 10.16 -7.40 -1.56
C ARG A 75 10.53 -8.69 -2.29
N LYS A 76 10.79 -9.77 -1.55
CA LYS A 76 11.04 -11.08 -2.15
C LYS A 76 9.78 -11.61 -2.84
N GLN A 77 8.63 -11.44 -2.23
CA GLN A 77 7.36 -11.94 -2.72
C GLN A 77 6.95 -11.30 -4.04
N ILE A 78 7.19 -10.01 -4.19
CA ILE A 78 6.82 -9.26 -5.40
C ILE A 78 8.01 -8.97 -6.32
N SER A 79 9.16 -9.55 -6.05
CA SER A 79 10.36 -9.48 -6.90
C SER A 79 10.85 -8.05 -7.16
N ILE A 80 10.95 -7.28 -6.11
CA ILE A 80 11.42 -5.90 -6.20
C ILE A 80 12.76 -5.71 -5.49
#